data_e4c54c8a118db743d47640cc1bcf3910
#
_entry.id   e4c54c8a118db743d47640cc1bcf3910
#
_cell.length_a   1.000
_cell.length_b   1.000
_cell.length_c   1.000
_cell.angle_alpha   90.00
_cell.angle_beta   90.00
_cell.angle_gamma   90.00
#
_symmetry.space_group_name_H-M   'P 1'
#
loop_
_entity.id
_entity.type
_entity.pdbx_description
1 polymer ?
#
loop_
_entity_poly.entity_id
_entity_poly.type
_entity_poly.pdbx_seq_one_letter_code
_entity_poly.pdbx_strand_id
1 'polypeptide(L)'
;MTLRDFICIDPWYLFDFKSRLTQFWQLPLAGENTIRRLERRFALTSEYLVKAGYAKLIKFATRSIYEAPKPMTAVILDRLPPANPAHPEFKVLEIPGNGVIATIPRYEAFTDYSRWLAAEGISFREIAGNRAEVVVSLLMPNGYRSPVPAARVLFTQPILTIANQQRVVLALPVAQLTNQFHQENATIRVEHVYDF
;
A
#
# COMPACT_ATOMS: atom_id res chain seq x y z
N MET A 1 3.03 8.50 11.20
CA MET A 1 3.01 8.44 9.71
C MET A 1 3.57 9.75 9.17
N THR A 2 4.53 9.72 8.28
CA THR A 2 5.04 10.92 7.60
C THR A 2 4.11 11.30 6.44
N LEU A 3 4.23 12.53 5.90
CA LEU A 3 3.47 12.92 4.70
C LEU A 3 3.82 11.98 3.51
N ARG A 4 5.08 11.57 3.39
CA ARG A 4 5.54 10.65 2.36
C ARG A 4 4.80 9.31 2.43
N ASP A 5 4.73 8.71 3.62
CA ASP A 5 4.05 7.42 3.81
C ASP A 5 2.54 7.55 3.55
N PHE A 6 1.97 8.69 3.94
CA PHE A 6 0.54 8.96 3.76
C PHE A 6 0.15 9.06 2.28
N ILE A 7 0.91 9.80 1.44
CA ILE A 7 0.58 9.97 0.02
C ILE A 7 0.72 8.68 -0.81
N CYS A 8 1.35 7.65 -0.25
CA CYS A 8 1.38 6.32 -0.88
C CYS A 8 0.06 5.55 -0.68
N ILE A 9 -0.78 5.96 0.28
CA ILE A 9 -2.01 5.28 0.68
C ILE A 9 -3.23 6.11 0.32
N ASP A 10 -3.18 7.40 0.65
CA ASP A 10 -4.29 8.34 0.54
C ASP A 10 -3.88 9.60 -0.25
N PRO A 11 -4.83 10.31 -0.88
CA PRO A 11 -4.56 11.58 -1.52
C PRO A 11 -4.00 12.61 -0.51
N TRP A 12 -2.94 13.33 -0.89
CA TRP A 12 -2.19 14.25 -0.03
C TRP A 12 -3.07 15.29 0.69
N TYR A 13 -4.18 15.73 0.09
CA TYR A 13 -5.10 16.72 0.67
C TYR A 13 -5.93 16.17 1.85
N LEU A 14 -5.95 14.85 2.07
CA LEU A 14 -6.57 14.22 3.23
C LEU A 14 -5.66 14.23 4.46
N PHE A 15 -4.36 14.49 4.28
CA PHE A 15 -3.38 14.53 5.36
C PHE A 15 -3.72 15.59 6.43
N ASP A 16 -3.56 15.22 7.70
CA ASP A 16 -3.83 16.15 8.82
C ASP A 16 -2.64 17.08 9.10
N PHE A 17 -2.51 18.08 8.23
CA PHE A 17 -1.48 19.12 8.35
C PHE A 17 -1.54 19.90 9.66
N LYS A 18 -2.73 20.07 10.26
CA LYS A 18 -2.90 20.84 11.51
C LYS A 18 -2.30 20.10 12.69
N SER A 19 -2.65 18.85 12.89
CA SER A 19 -2.07 18.02 13.98
C SER A 19 -0.57 17.92 13.84
N ARG A 20 -0.06 17.80 12.61
CA ARG A 20 1.39 17.78 12.36
C ARG A 20 2.06 19.10 12.68
N LEU A 21 1.45 20.22 12.32
CA LEU A 21 1.97 21.53 12.67
C LEU A 21 2.01 21.71 14.19
N THR A 22 0.97 21.30 14.91
CA THR A 22 0.94 21.36 16.38
C THR A 22 2.05 20.50 16.99
N GLN A 23 2.21 19.26 16.55
CA GLN A 23 3.29 18.37 17.00
C GLN A 23 4.68 18.98 16.72
N PHE A 24 4.87 19.56 15.53
CA PHE A 24 6.11 20.21 15.15
C PHE A 24 6.49 21.36 16.09
N TRP A 25 5.52 22.14 16.55
CA TRP A 25 5.77 23.24 17.50
C TRP A 25 6.05 22.76 18.93
N GLN A 26 5.60 21.56 19.29
CA GLN A 26 5.87 20.92 20.60
C GLN A 26 7.25 20.26 20.67
N LEU A 27 7.84 19.88 19.53
CA LEU A 27 9.13 19.22 19.52
C LEU A 27 10.28 20.21 19.70
N PRO A 28 11.28 19.88 20.54
CA PRO A 28 12.52 20.65 20.61
C PRO A 28 13.26 20.55 19.28
N LEU A 29 13.59 21.68 18.68
CA LEU A 29 14.37 21.68 17.44
C LEU A 29 15.83 21.36 17.74
N ALA A 30 16.34 20.30 17.14
CA ALA A 30 17.75 19.95 17.19
C ALA A 30 18.60 20.95 16.38
N GLY A 31 19.75 21.35 16.93
CA GLY A 31 20.73 22.20 16.27
C GLY A 31 21.24 23.35 17.14
N GLU A 32 22.49 23.67 17.01
CA GLU A 32 23.18 24.68 17.83
C GLU A 32 22.87 26.14 17.41
N ASN A 33 22.47 26.38 16.13
CA ASN A 33 22.28 27.71 15.61
C ASN A 33 20.80 28.15 15.67
N THR A 34 20.53 29.16 16.51
CA THR A 34 19.18 29.70 16.74
C THR A 34 18.54 30.30 15.47
N ILE A 35 19.33 30.93 14.61
CA ILE A 35 18.84 31.53 13.36
C ILE A 35 18.32 30.45 12.43
N ARG A 36 19.11 29.37 12.21
CA ARG A 36 18.68 28.23 11.37
C ARG A 36 17.46 27.52 11.93
N ARG A 37 17.29 27.52 13.25
CA ARG A 37 16.07 26.96 13.88
C ARG A 37 14.84 27.82 13.54
N LEU A 38 14.97 29.13 13.59
CA LEU A 38 13.89 30.05 13.22
C LEU A 38 13.55 29.97 11.73
N GLU A 39 14.56 29.92 10.87
CA GLU A 39 14.35 29.74 9.42
C GLU A 39 13.61 28.42 9.11
N ARG A 40 14.01 27.32 9.70
CA ARG A 40 13.33 26.03 9.53
C ARG A 40 11.90 26.05 10.07
N ARG A 41 11.67 26.71 11.23
CA ARG A 41 10.33 26.87 11.76
C ARG A 41 9.46 27.67 10.82
N PHE A 42 9.97 28.78 10.32
CA PHE A 42 9.25 29.63 9.38
C PHE A 42 8.92 28.86 8.09
N ALA A 43 9.92 28.23 7.47
CA ALA A 43 9.76 27.50 6.21
C ALA A 43 8.73 26.36 6.33
N LEU A 44 8.87 25.50 7.35
CA LEU A 44 7.95 24.37 7.54
C LEU A 44 6.55 24.81 7.97
N THR A 45 6.44 25.87 8.78
CA THR A 45 5.14 26.40 9.19
C THR A 45 4.40 26.98 7.99
N SER A 46 5.07 27.81 7.16
CA SER A 46 4.46 28.37 5.96
C SER A 46 4.09 27.28 4.95
N GLU A 47 4.94 26.30 4.75
CA GLU A 47 4.64 25.16 3.89
C GLU A 47 3.38 24.38 4.35
N TYR A 48 3.30 24.04 5.63
CA TYR A 48 2.14 23.32 6.16
C TYR A 48 0.86 24.15 6.17
N LEU A 49 0.95 25.47 6.42
CA LEU A 49 -0.21 26.35 6.34
C LEU A 49 -0.74 26.47 4.92
N VAL A 50 0.14 26.63 3.93
CA VAL A 50 -0.24 26.69 2.52
C VAL A 50 -0.88 25.37 2.09
N LYS A 51 -0.24 24.23 2.40
CA LYS A 51 -0.80 22.91 2.09
C LYS A 51 -2.14 22.65 2.79
N ALA A 52 -2.29 23.08 4.06
CA ALA A 52 -3.56 22.98 4.78
C ALA A 52 -4.66 23.83 4.14
N GLY A 53 -4.32 25.04 3.66
CA GLY A 53 -5.25 25.91 2.93
C GLY A 53 -5.72 25.28 1.62
N TYR A 54 -4.79 24.79 0.81
CA TYR A 54 -5.12 24.06 -0.43
C TYR A 54 -5.92 22.78 -0.18
N ALA A 55 -5.53 21.98 0.82
CA ALA A 55 -6.27 20.80 1.21
C ALA A 55 -7.71 21.11 1.60
N LYS A 56 -7.92 22.22 2.35
CA LYS A 56 -9.26 22.68 2.73
C LYS A 56 -10.08 23.12 1.51
N LEU A 57 -9.46 23.81 0.56
CA LEU A 57 -10.11 24.25 -0.67
C LEU A 57 -10.53 23.05 -1.52
N ILE A 58 -9.63 22.09 -1.71
CA ILE A 58 -9.93 20.86 -2.47
C ILE A 58 -11.04 20.05 -1.78
N LYS A 59 -10.96 19.85 -0.47
CA LYS A 59 -12.01 19.18 0.30
C LYS A 59 -13.37 19.87 0.18
N PHE A 60 -13.39 21.19 0.14
CA PHE A 60 -14.63 21.95 -0.06
C PHE A 60 -15.18 21.78 -1.48
N ALA A 61 -14.31 21.90 -2.50
CA ALA A 61 -14.71 21.72 -3.90
C ALA A 61 -15.15 20.29 -4.23
N THR A 62 -14.55 19.28 -3.56
CA THR A 62 -14.87 17.87 -3.79
C THR A 62 -15.99 17.33 -2.89
N ARG A 63 -16.40 18.07 -1.86
CA ARG A 63 -17.45 17.65 -0.91
C ARG A 63 -18.80 17.36 -1.56
N SER A 64 -19.11 17.97 -2.69
CA SER A 64 -20.35 17.73 -3.45
C SER A 64 -20.25 16.63 -4.49
N ILE A 65 -19.02 16.11 -4.75
CA ILE A 65 -18.75 15.17 -5.85
C ILE A 65 -18.16 13.85 -5.32
N TYR A 66 -17.51 13.86 -4.15
CA TYR A 66 -16.82 12.70 -3.58
C TYR A 66 -16.98 12.64 -2.05
N GLU A 67 -17.98 11.90 -1.57
CA GLU A 67 -17.66 10.95 -0.52
C GLU A 67 -16.72 9.96 -1.23
N ALA A 68 -15.42 10.08 -1.01
CA ALA A 68 -14.47 9.16 -1.65
C ALA A 68 -14.74 7.76 -1.05
N PRO A 69 -15.44 6.86 -1.76
CA PRO A 69 -15.50 5.49 -1.32
C PRO A 69 -14.04 5.03 -1.22
N LYS A 70 -13.70 4.26 -0.20
CA LYS A 70 -12.41 3.58 -0.18
C LYS A 70 -12.23 2.94 -1.54
N PRO A 71 -11.14 3.22 -2.25
CA PRO A 71 -10.97 2.68 -3.59
C PRO A 71 -11.00 1.15 -3.47
N MET A 72 -11.97 0.55 -4.13
CA MET A 72 -12.15 -0.91 -4.15
C MET A 72 -11.71 -1.44 -5.49
N THR A 73 -11.15 -2.63 -5.51
CA THR A 73 -10.85 -3.37 -6.73
C THR A 73 -11.69 -4.65 -6.80
N ALA A 74 -12.13 -4.98 -8.00
CA ALA A 74 -12.80 -6.24 -8.25
C ALA A 74 -11.75 -7.35 -8.44
N VAL A 75 -12.02 -8.50 -7.84
CA VAL A 75 -11.20 -9.71 -7.98
C VAL A 75 -12.06 -10.89 -8.32
N ILE A 76 -11.52 -11.82 -9.09
CA ILE A 76 -12.11 -13.14 -9.32
C ILE A 76 -11.23 -14.17 -8.60
N LEU A 77 -11.86 -14.89 -7.68
CA LEU A 77 -11.23 -15.93 -6.87
C LEU A 77 -11.67 -17.32 -7.34
N ASP A 78 -10.87 -18.33 -7.05
CA ASP A 78 -11.20 -19.73 -7.39
C ASP A 78 -12.34 -20.28 -6.53
N ARG A 79 -12.48 -19.82 -5.28
CA ARG A 79 -13.53 -20.23 -4.34
C ARG A 79 -13.85 -19.15 -3.31
N LEU A 80 -14.95 -19.32 -2.59
CA LEU A 80 -15.40 -18.40 -1.53
C LEU A 80 -14.49 -18.56 -0.28
N PRO A 81 -13.90 -17.47 0.24
CA PRO A 81 -13.20 -17.50 1.51
C PRO A 81 -14.16 -17.67 2.70
N PRO A 82 -13.69 -18.18 3.85
CA PRO A 82 -14.44 -18.13 5.09
C PRO A 82 -14.63 -16.67 5.54
N ALA A 83 -15.71 -16.42 6.26
CA ALA A 83 -15.94 -15.09 6.83
C ALA A 83 -14.83 -14.74 7.83
N ASN A 84 -14.25 -13.55 7.69
CA ASN A 84 -13.18 -13.10 8.59
C ASN A 84 -13.51 -11.68 9.13
N PRO A 85 -13.77 -11.54 10.45
CA PRO A 85 -14.04 -10.23 11.06
C PRO A 85 -12.90 -9.21 10.91
N ALA A 86 -11.66 -9.67 10.74
CA ALA A 86 -10.52 -8.80 10.50
C ALA A 86 -10.49 -8.17 9.10
N HIS A 87 -11.31 -8.69 8.18
CA HIS A 87 -11.41 -8.22 6.78
C HIS A 87 -12.85 -7.84 6.42
N PRO A 88 -13.46 -6.85 7.10
CA PRO A 88 -14.89 -6.54 6.99
C PRO A 88 -15.28 -5.91 5.64
N GLU A 89 -14.31 -5.43 4.88
CA GLU A 89 -14.54 -4.77 3.59
C GLU A 89 -14.53 -5.76 2.40
N PHE A 90 -14.27 -7.04 2.65
CA PHE A 90 -14.46 -8.10 1.65
C PHE A 90 -15.95 -8.25 1.34
N LYS A 91 -16.33 -8.00 0.07
CA LYS A 91 -17.73 -8.09 -0.36
C LYS A 91 -17.85 -8.98 -1.57
N VAL A 92 -18.62 -10.03 -1.44
CA VAL A 92 -19.02 -10.89 -2.57
C VAL A 92 -20.04 -10.15 -3.41
N LEU A 93 -19.81 -10.06 -4.71
CA LEU A 93 -20.75 -9.49 -5.67
C LEU A 93 -21.57 -10.61 -6.33
N GLU A 94 -20.90 -11.68 -6.76
CA GLU A 94 -21.53 -12.78 -7.47
C GLU A 94 -20.74 -14.08 -7.27
N ILE A 95 -21.41 -15.21 -7.31
CA ILE A 95 -20.79 -16.55 -7.24
C ILE A 95 -21.18 -17.31 -8.53
N PRO A 96 -20.48 -17.07 -9.65
CA PRO A 96 -20.65 -17.90 -10.84
C PRO A 96 -20.12 -19.31 -10.58
N GLY A 97 -20.60 -20.30 -11.32
CA GLY A 97 -20.27 -21.73 -11.08
C GLY A 97 -18.79 -22.11 -11.14
N ASN A 98 -17.93 -21.21 -11.57
CA ASN A 98 -16.47 -21.41 -11.71
C ASN A 98 -15.61 -20.46 -10.88
N GLY A 99 -16.16 -19.79 -9.87
CA GLY A 99 -15.40 -18.89 -9.00
C GLY A 99 -16.27 -17.94 -8.19
N VAL A 100 -15.64 -16.92 -7.63
CA VAL A 100 -16.28 -15.87 -6.83
C VAL A 100 -15.82 -14.52 -7.34
N ILE A 101 -16.77 -13.65 -7.65
CA ILE A 101 -16.52 -12.24 -7.96
C ILE A 101 -16.70 -11.46 -6.66
N ALA A 102 -15.66 -10.79 -6.22
CA ALA A 102 -15.66 -10.02 -4.98
C ALA A 102 -14.98 -8.66 -5.17
N THR A 103 -15.16 -7.76 -4.21
CA THR A 103 -14.38 -6.54 -4.09
C THR A 103 -13.58 -6.53 -2.81
N ILE A 104 -12.37 -6.02 -2.89
CA ILE A 104 -11.45 -5.80 -1.76
C ILE A 104 -10.85 -4.41 -1.86
N PRO A 105 -10.40 -3.82 -0.74
CA PRO A 105 -9.74 -2.51 -0.77
C PRO A 105 -8.46 -2.54 -1.60
N ARG A 106 -8.13 -1.39 -2.19
CA ARG A 106 -6.90 -1.18 -2.98
C ARG A 106 -5.69 -0.81 -2.11
N TYR A 107 -4.55 -0.68 -2.77
CA TYR A 107 -3.27 -0.19 -2.24
C TYR A 107 -2.70 -1.09 -1.12
N GLU A 108 -2.31 -0.53 0.02
CA GLU A 108 -1.72 -1.28 1.13
C GLU A 108 -2.68 -2.38 1.64
N ALA A 109 -3.95 -2.04 1.80
CA ALA A 109 -4.96 -2.98 2.24
C ALA A 109 -5.12 -4.18 1.27
N PHE A 110 -4.94 -3.98 -0.04
CA PHE A 110 -4.96 -5.06 -1.02
C PHE A 110 -3.93 -6.15 -0.67
N THR A 111 -2.72 -5.76 -0.27
CA THR A 111 -1.66 -6.70 0.12
C THR A 111 -2.08 -7.53 1.34
N ASP A 112 -2.71 -6.91 2.35
CA ASP A 112 -3.15 -7.61 3.56
C ASP A 112 -4.32 -8.55 3.29
N TYR A 113 -5.29 -8.13 2.47
CA TYR A 113 -6.39 -9.01 2.02
C TYR A 113 -5.88 -10.17 1.18
N SER A 114 -4.89 -9.92 0.30
CA SER A 114 -4.26 -10.97 -0.51
C SER A 114 -3.52 -11.98 0.35
N ARG A 115 -2.84 -11.52 1.41
CA ARG A 115 -2.16 -12.40 2.37
C ARG A 115 -3.14 -13.28 3.12
N TRP A 116 -4.26 -12.72 3.59
CA TRP A 116 -5.32 -13.51 4.19
C TRP A 116 -5.88 -14.55 3.23
N LEU A 117 -6.26 -14.17 2.00
CA LEU A 117 -6.77 -15.10 1.00
C LEU A 117 -5.77 -16.23 0.70
N ALA A 118 -4.49 -15.89 0.60
CA ALA A 118 -3.44 -16.88 0.41
C ALA A 118 -3.32 -17.84 1.60
N ALA A 119 -3.43 -17.35 2.84
CA ALA A 119 -3.43 -18.21 4.04
C ALA A 119 -4.61 -19.20 4.06
N GLU A 120 -5.76 -18.81 3.50
CA GLU A 120 -6.91 -19.70 3.28
C GLU A 120 -6.76 -20.62 2.04
N GLY A 121 -5.62 -20.53 1.35
CA GLY A 121 -5.31 -21.29 0.15
C GLY A 121 -6.16 -20.90 -1.07
N ILE A 122 -6.64 -19.67 -1.13
CA ILE A 122 -7.50 -19.14 -2.20
C ILE A 122 -6.63 -18.49 -3.26
N SER A 123 -6.91 -18.79 -4.51
CA SER A 123 -6.14 -18.27 -5.65
C SER A 123 -6.89 -17.22 -6.43
N PHE A 124 -6.14 -16.19 -6.85
CA PHE A 124 -6.64 -15.17 -7.75
C PHE A 124 -6.66 -15.71 -9.19
N ARG A 125 -7.76 -15.47 -9.89
CA ARG A 125 -7.88 -15.69 -11.35
C ARG A 125 -7.80 -14.38 -12.12
N GLU A 126 -8.24 -13.28 -11.47
CA GLU A 126 -8.25 -11.96 -12.08
C GLU A 126 -8.20 -10.88 -10.99
N ILE A 127 -7.49 -9.79 -11.27
CA ILE A 127 -7.40 -8.60 -10.42
C ILE A 127 -7.67 -7.39 -11.29
N ALA A 128 -8.74 -6.61 -11.01
CA ALA A 128 -9.11 -5.41 -11.76
C ALA A 128 -9.21 -5.61 -13.29
N GLY A 129 -9.71 -6.77 -13.74
CA GLY A 129 -9.76 -7.13 -15.16
C GLY A 129 -8.47 -7.74 -15.72
N ASN A 130 -7.38 -7.75 -14.94
CA ASN A 130 -6.10 -8.30 -15.34
C ASN A 130 -6.00 -9.79 -14.98
N ARG A 131 -5.73 -10.62 -15.98
CA ARG A 131 -5.49 -12.08 -15.85
C ARG A 131 -4.04 -12.48 -16.14
N ALA A 132 -3.23 -11.53 -16.59
CA ALA A 132 -1.89 -11.82 -17.05
C ALA A 132 -0.86 -11.75 -15.91
N GLU A 133 -0.23 -10.61 -15.70
CA GLU A 133 0.83 -10.42 -14.71
C GLU A 133 0.44 -9.34 -13.70
N VAL A 134 0.87 -9.53 -12.46
CA VAL A 134 0.81 -8.54 -11.39
C VAL A 134 2.22 -8.22 -10.92
N VAL A 135 2.44 -6.97 -10.54
CA VAL A 135 3.73 -6.51 -10.02
C VAL A 135 3.70 -6.63 -8.49
N VAL A 136 4.77 -7.17 -7.91
CA VAL A 136 4.91 -7.39 -6.47
C VAL A 136 6.27 -6.89 -6.01
N SER A 137 6.30 -6.17 -4.90
CA SER A 137 7.51 -5.75 -4.21
C SER A 137 7.77 -6.66 -3.02
N LEU A 138 8.98 -7.20 -2.95
CA LEU A 138 9.42 -8.12 -1.90
C LEU A 138 10.63 -7.56 -1.16
N LEU A 139 10.67 -7.78 0.15
CA LEU A 139 11.89 -7.68 0.95
C LEU A 139 12.48 -9.08 1.10
N MET A 140 13.77 -9.24 0.77
CA MET A 140 14.44 -10.53 0.83
C MET A 140 15.96 -10.39 1.00
N PRO A 141 16.66 -11.45 1.42
CA PRO A 141 18.12 -11.43 1.52
C PRO A 141 18.79 -11.20 0.17
N ASN A 142 19.97 -10.58 0.20
CA ASN A 142 20.79 -10.41 -1.00
C ASN A 142 21.09 -11.77 -1.67
N GLY A 143 20.97 -11.79 -2.99
CA GLY A 143 21.25 -13.00 -3.79
C GLY A 143 20.13 -14.05 -3.79
N TYR A 144 19.07 -13.88 -3.02
CA TYR A 144 17.91 -14.78 -3.08
C TYR A 144 17.14 -14.59 -4.39
N ARG A 145 16.63 -15.69 -4.94
CA ARG A 145 15.77 -15.70 -6.13
C ARG A 145 14.41 -16.29 -5.77
N SER A 146 13.33 -15.68 -6.25
CA SER A 146 11.99 -16.22 -6.05
C SER A 146 11.86 -17.59 -6.72
N PRO A 147 11.39 -18.60 -5.99
CA PRO A 147 11.13 -19.93 -6.55
C PRO A 147 9.79 -20.00 -7.32
N VAL A 148 9.02 -18.92 -7.35
CA VAL A 148 7.70 -18.89 -8.01
C VAL A 148 7.88 -19.04 -9.52
N PRO A 149 7.23 -20.03 -10.15
CA PRO A 149 7.32 -20.23 -11.59
C PRO A 149 6.91 -18.99 -12.38
N ALA A 150 7.63 -18.71 -13.46
CA ALA A 150 7.41 -17.57 -14.34
C ALA A 150 7.53 -16.18 -13.68
N ALA A 151 8.00 -16.07 -12.44
CA ALA A 151 8.32 -14.78 -11.85
C ALA A 151 9.54 -14.16 -12.54
N ARG A 152 9.39 -12.91 -12.97
CA ARG A 152 10.42 -12.15 -13.69
C ARG A 152 10.84 -10.95 -12.86
N VAL A 153 12.13 -10.86 -12.51
CA VAL A 153 12.68 -9.70 -11.82
C VAL A 153 12.66 -8.48 -12.74
N LEU A 154 12.01 -7.41 -12.29
CA LEU A 154 11.99 -6.12 -12.98
C LEU A 154 13.18 -5.27 -12.57
N PHE A 155 13.40 -5.13 -11.26
CA PHE A 155 14.58 -4.48 -10.71
C PHE A 155 14.85 -4.92 -9.27
N THR A 156 16.05 -4.61 -8.79
CA THR A 156 16.51 -4.89 -7.44
C THR A 156 17.13 -3.63 -6.85
N GLN A 157 16.82 -3.33 -5.59
CA GLN A 157 17.33 -2.19 -4.86
C GLN A 157 17.85 -2.62 -3.49
N PRO A 158 19.14 -2.37 -3.16
CA PRO A 158 19.65 -2.63 -1.82
C PRO A 158 18.97 -1.72 -0.79
N ILE A 159 18.70 -2.26 0.41
CA ILE A 159 18.16 -1.50 1.53
C ILE A 159 19.34 -1.00 2.39
N LEU A 160 19.58 0.29 2.35
CA LEU A 160 20.76 0.88 3.05
C LEU A 160 20.61 0.86 4.58
N THR A 161 19.39 0.75 5.10
CA THR A 161 19.12 0.75 6.56
C THR A 161 19.15 -0.64 7.19
N ILE A 162 19.15 -1.71 6.40
CA ILE A 162 19.14 -3.10 6.88
C ILE A 162 20.22 -3.87 6.10
N ALA A 163 21.24 -4.32 6.82
CA ALA A 163 22.33 -5.07 6.22
C ALA A 163 21.83 -6.38 5.59
N ASN A 164 22.40 -6.75 4.45
CA ASN A 164 22.10 -7.99 3.71
C ASN A 164 20.66 -8.15 3.22
N GLN A 165 19.88 -7.06 3.16
CA GLN A 165 18.55 -7.09 2.58
C GLN A 165 18.44 -6.21 1.33
N GLN A 166 17.58 -6.65 0.42
CA GLN A 166 17.24 -5.95 -0.82
C GLN A 166 15.72 -5.94 -1.02
N ARG A 167 15.26 -4.90 -1.68
CA ARG A 167 13.92 -4.87 -2.26
C ARG A 167 14.01 -5.40 -3.68
N VAL A 168 13.17 -6.36 -4.01
CA VAL A 168 13.07 -6.92 -5.36
C VAL A 168 11.66 -6.70 -5.87
N VAL A 169 11.54 -6.13 -7.05
CA VAL A 169 10.24 -5.98 -7.73
C VAL A 169 10.15 -7.03 -8.81
N LEU A 170 9.08 -7.82 -8.72
CA LEU A 170 8.81 -8.94 -9.63
C LEU A 170 7.53 -8.66 -10.42
N ALA A 171 7.50 -9.11 -11.67
CA ALA A 171 6.27 -9.41 -12.39
C ALA A 171 6.03 -10.91 -12.31
N LEU A 172 4.82 -11.33 -11.94
CA LEU A 172 4.45 -12.73 -11.87
C LEU A 172 2.99 -12.92 -12.34
N PRO A 173 2.63 -14.10 -12.86
CA PRO A 173 1.25 -14.38 -13.25
C PRO A 173 0.29 -14.20 -12.09
N VAL A 174 -0.88 -13.59 -12.31
CA VAL A 174 -1.93 -13.40 -11.28
C VAL A 174 -2.24 -14.70 -10.55
N ALA A 175 -2.33 -15.83 -11.28
CA ALA A 175 -2.57 -17.15 -10.71
C ALA A 175 -1.46 -17.64 -9.77
N GLN A 176 -0.26 -17.05 -9.79
CA GLN A 176 0.86 -17.39 -8.94
C GLN A 176 1.00 -16.48 -7.70
N LEU A 177 0.14 -15.46 -7.57
CA LEU A 177 0.22 -14.52 -6.46
C LEU A 177 0.10 -15.23 -5.09
N THR A 178 -0.83 -16.15 -4.96
CA THR A 178 -1.00 -16.97 -3.74
C THR A 178 0.26 -17.77 -3.41
N ASN A 179 0.91 -18.36 -4.41
CA ASN A 179 2.16 -19.09 -4.22
C ASN A 179 3.29 -18.16 -3.74
N GLN A 180 3.30 -16.90 -4.17
CA GLN A 180 4.28 -15.91 -3.68
C GLN A 180 4.07 -15.62 -2.19
N PHE A 181 2.85 -15.49 -1.71
CA PHE A 181 2.57 -15.31 -0.28
C PHE A 181 2.96 -16.54 0.55
N HIS A 182 2.80 -17.77 0.01
CA HIS A 182 3.26 -18.98 0.70
C HIS A 182 4.79 -19.06 0.85
N GLN A 183 5.56 -18.24 0.14
CA GLN A 183 7.01 -18.11 0.33
C GLN A 183 7.39 -17.13 1.45
N GLU A 184 6.41 -16.40 2.03
CA GLU A 184 6.69 -15.50 3.14
C GLU A 184 7.22 -16.27 4.36
N ASN A 185 8.26 -15.73 4.97
CA ASN A 185 8.88 -16.25 6.19
C ASN A 185 9.59 -15.10 6.92
N ALA A 186 10.38 -15.40 7.93
CA ALA A 186 11.09 -14.40 8.73
C ALA A 186 12.04 -13.50 7.89
N THR A 187 12.50 -13.98 6.74
CA THR A 187 13.48 -13.27 5.89
C THR A 187 12.94 -12.78 4.56
N ILE A 188 11.80 -13.33 4.12
CA ILE A 188 11.14 -12.99 2.85
C ILE A 188 9.75 -12.45 3.17
N ARG A 189 9.48 -11.22 2.76
CA ARG A 189 8.20 -10.56 3.01
C ARG A 189 7.67 -9.90 1.75
N VAL A 190 6.40 -10.10 1.43
CA VAL A 190 5.68 -9.28 0.45
C VAL A 190 5.44 -7.90 1.07
N GLU A 191 6.03 -6.87 0.49
CA GLU A 191 5.90 -5.50 0.93
C GLU A 191 4.66 -4.85 0.32
N HIS A 192 4.44 -5.08 -0.97
CA HIS A 192 3.31 -4.50 -1.69
C HIS A 192 2.95 -5.32 -2.93
N VAL A 193 1.65 -5.39 -3.21
CA VAL A 193 1.08 -5.89 -4.47
C VAL A 193 0.45 -4.71 -5.21
N TYR A 194 0.84 -4.48 -6.45
CA TYR A 194 0.31 -3.40 -7.29
C TYR A 194 -0.93 -3.90 -8.03
N ASP A 195 -2.10 -3.48 -7.59
CA ASP A 195 -3.45 -3.95 -7.97
C ASP A 195 -4.05 -3.19 -9.18
N PHE A 196 -3.28 -2.98 -10.24
CA PHE A 196 -3.72 -2.25 -11.45
C PHE A 196 -3.40 -2.99 -12.74
#